data_2afd4cb4c5ccb47fcb40b8d4938acd14
#
_entry.id   2afd4cb4c5ccb47fcb40b8d4938acd14
#
_cell.length_a   1.000
_cell.length_b   1.000
_cell.length_c   1.000
_cell.angle_alpha   90.00
_cell.angle_beta   90.00
_cell.angle_gamma   90.00
#
_symmetry.space_group_name_H-M   'P 1'
#
loop_
_entity.id
_entity.type
_entity.pdbx_description
1 polymer ?
#
loop_
_entity_poly.entity_id
_entity_poly.type
_entity_poly.pdbx_seq_one_letter_code
_entity_poly.pdbx_strand_id
1 'polypeptide(L)'
;MKKNKSHPNPQAFIPLPSIQGDVAKEKDAYARLARRILITALVISLAPILLVLAITLNQYDQATREKIHTTLSAIVEYNRTEIDAFLREKTANLQSLVLFSPPEDLQDPQVMEAHLRRLRRVYGPVFEDLGLVSATDGRLVSYAGPFRLGPADYSKAEWFQEFREKPQAVSDVFLGLRGMPHFIVMVRTHDKEGYPWILRATIDFEAFNTMVRNLKIGKSGFVCILNRKGELQTRPLQDINPHTQVYQKLLSTRSGDSLIFHQGRDKNGQKQIYVAGFLKNEDWMLISQQPESDAFSDLHKIRKIGILLFLGCALVIAFLATRFSRKLVLTLQRKETEKQLMNRQVIETGKLASIGELAAGIAHEINNPVAIMVEEAGWIDDLLADEDPQSIKNIQEFKASLGQIRTQGQRCKEITRKLLTFARKSESTTEVVQINDMIREILPLCEPRARYAQVNVETRLAPDLHPVLASRTEVQQVILNLANNAIDA
;
A
#
# COMPACT_ATOMS: atom_id res chain seq x y z
N MET A 1 -8.79 -72.07 42.31
CA MET A 1 -9.11 -72.27 40.88
C MET A 1 -10.40 -71.48 40.58
N LYS A 2 -10.27 -70.27 40.01
CA LYS A 2 -11.41 -69.52 39.50
C LYS A 2 -11.11 -69.15 38.05
N LYS A 3 -11.89 -69.73 37.14
CA LYS A 3 -11.87 -69.45 35.71
C LYS A 3 -12.46 -68.06 35.47
N ASN A 4 -11.71 -67.16 34.93
CA ASN A 4 -12.13 -65.87 34.47
C ASN A 4 -12.65 -66.00 33.01
N LYS A 5 -13.94 -65.85 32.84
CA LYS A 5 -14.57 -65.75 31.51
C LYS A 5 -14.47 -64.29 31.06
N SER A 6 -13.65 -64.02 30.08
CA SER A 6 -13.63 -62.77 29.36
C SER A 6 -14.82 -62.69 28.41
N HIS A 7 -15.73 -61.74 28.68
CA HIS A 7 -16.78 -61.34 27.72
C HIS A 7 -16.15 -60.53 26.56
N PRO A 8 -16.59 -60.74 25.33
CA PRO A 8 -16.18 -59.86 24.20
C PRO A 8 -16.84 -58.48 24.33
N ASN A 9 -16.03 -57.47 24.11
CA ASN A 9 -16.39 -56.04 24.13
C ASN A 9 -17.41 -55.73 23.01
N PRO A 10 -18.52 -55.03 23.25
CA PRO A 10 -19.46 -54.68 22.21
C PRO A 10 -18.89 -53.54 21.33
N GLN A 11 -18.78 -53.83 20.06
CA GLN A 11 -18.84 -53.00 18.87
C GLN A 11 -18.61 -51.47 19.08
N ALA A 12 -17.45 -51.01 18.62
CA ALA A 12 -17.21 -49.58 18.38
C ALA A 12 -18.20 -49.08 17.29
N PHE A 13 -19.19 -48.38 17.73
CA PHE A 13 -20.10 -47.66 16.85
C PHE A 13 -19.29 -46.53 16.15
N ILE A 14 -19.02 -46.65 14.86
CA ILE A 14 -18.51 -45.56 14.04
C ILE A 14 -19.73 -44.64 13.77
N PRO A 15 -19.75 -43.39 14.26
CA PRO A 15 -20.90 -42.50 14.03
C PRO A 15 -21.03 -42.20 12.55
N LEU A 16 -22.20 -42.34 12.02
CA LEU A 16 -22.59 -41.90 10.68
C LEU A 16 -22.21 -40.44 10.49
N PRO A 17 -21.53 -40.04 9.40
CA PRO A 17 -21.30 -38.64 9.09
C PRO A 17 -22.68 -37.97 8.94
N SER A 18 -22.99 -37.04 9.84
CA SER A 18 -24.24 -36.30 9.80
C SER A 18 -24.26 -35.45 8.54
N ILE A 19 -25.33 -35.51 7.77
CA ILE A 19 -25.59 -34.66 6.57
C ILE A 19 -25.37 -33.18 6.89
N GLN A 20 -25.59 -32.75 8.13
CA GLN A 20 -25.26 -31.42 8.63
C GLN A 20 -23.76 -31.11 8.67
N GLY A 21 -22.89 -32.09 8.88
CA GLY A 21 -21.43 -31.89 8.90
C GLY A 21 -20.85 -31.61 7.51
N ASP A 22 -21.40 -32.21 6.47
CA ASP A 22 -20.89 -32.01 5.10
C ASP A 22 -21.34 -30.66 4.51
N VAL A 23 -22.57 -30.21 4.80
CA VAL A 23 -23.03 -28.87 4.41
C VAL A 23 -22.23 -27.75 5.11
N ALA A 24 -21.85 -27.95 6.39
CA ALA A 24 -21.02 -27.02 7.10
C ALA A 24 -19.58 -26.95 6.53
N LYS A 25 -18.98 -28.11 6.21
CA LYS A 25 -17.64 -28.18 5.59
C LYS A 25 -17.62 -27.54 4.19
N GLU A 26 -18.68 -27.70 3.41
CA GLU A 26 -18.80 -27.12 2.08
C GLU A 26 -18.93 -25.60 2.17
N LYS A 27 -19.73 -25.07 3.10
CA LYS A 27 -19.88 -23.65 3.36
C LYS A 27 -18.56 -22.98 3.79
N ASP A 28 -17.79 -23.68 4.62
CA ASP A 28 -16.45 -23.24 5.02
C ASP A 28 -15.43 -23.27 3.87
N ALA A 29 -15.54 -24.20 2.95
CA ALA A 29 -14.69 -24.28 1.75
C ALA A 29 -14.93 -23.07 0.84
N TYR A 30 -16.19 -22.72 0.57
CA TYR A 30 -16.53 -21.54 -0.22
C TYR A 30 -16.14 -20.22 0.47
N ALA A 31 -16.25 -20.13 1.79
CA ALA A 31 -15.81 -18.98 2.56
C ALA A 31 -14.27 -18.81 2.46
N ARG A 32 -13.51 -19.89 2.56
CA ARG A 32 -12.05 -19.87 2.34
C ARG A 32 -11.68 -19.48 0.92
N LEU A 33 -12.40 -19.97 -0.07
CA LEU A 33 -12.20 -19.61 -1.48
C LEU A 33 -12.46 -18.11 -1.70
N ALA A 34 -13.58 -17.61 -1.20
CA ALA A 34 -13.94 -16.19 -1.29
C ALA A 34 -12.84 -15.29 -0.68
N ARG A 35 -12.33 -15.67 0.51
CA ARG A 35 -11.26 -14.95 1.19
C ARG A 35 -9.95 -14.96 0.40
N ARG A 36 -9.58 -16.11 -0.18
CA ARG A 36 -8.38 -16.19 -1.04
C ARG A 36 -8.50 -15.32 -2.28
N ILE A 37 -9.62 -15.37 -2.98
CA ILE A 37 -9.88 -14.54 -4.16
C ILE A 37 -9.81 -13.05 -3.78
N LEU A 38 -10.44 -12.66 -2.65
CA LEU A 38 -10.42 -11.29 -2.16
C LEU A 38 -8.99 -10.81 -1.87
N ILE A 39 -8.22 -11.59 -1.10
CA ILE A 39 -6.84 -11.24 -0.75
C ILE A 39 -5.98 -11.12 -2.01
N THR A 40 -6.06 -12.08 -2.92
CA THR A 40 -5.30 -12.08 -4.17
C THR A 40 -5.64 -10.85 -5.02
N ALA A 41 -6.94 -10.54 -5.17
CA ALA A 41 -7.39 -9.37 -5.90
C ALA A 41 -6.88 -8.06 -5.28
N LEU A 42 -6.92 -7.93 -3.94
CA LEU A 42 -6.41 -6.77 -3.21
C LEU A 42 -4.90 -6.62 -3.39
N VAL A 43 -4.13 -7.71 -3.22
CA VAL A 43 -2.67 -7.66 -3.36
C VAL A 43 -2.26 -7.28 -4.78
N ILE A 44 -2.83 -7.91 -5.79
CA ILE A 44 -2.50 -7.63 -7.21
C ILE A 44 -2.85 -6.18 -7.58
N SER A 45 -3.95 -5.64 -7.07
CA SER A 45 -4.40 -4.29 -7.41
C SER A 45 -3.68 -3.20 -6.60
N LEU A 46 -3.43 -3.41 -5.30
CA LEU A 46 -2.88 -2.37 -4.43
C LEU A 46 -1.35 -2.33 -4.40
N ALA A 47 -0.67 -3.47 -4.55
CA ALA A 47 0.79 -3.52 -4.48
C ALA A 47 1.49 -2.64 -5.54
N PRO A 48 1.11 -2.66 -6.83
CA PRO A 48 1.73 -1.78 -7.83
C PRO A 48 1.43 -0.30 -7.57
N ILE A 49 0.21 0.04 -7.12
CA ILE A 49 -0.15 1.43 -6.81
C ILE A 49 0.68 1.95 -5.63
N LEU A 50 0.84 1.13 -4.58
CA LEU A 50 1.65 1.47 -3.42
C LEU A 50 3.13 1.62 -3.79
N LEU A 51 3.65 0.74 -4.66
CA LEU A 51 5.01 0.83 -5.15
C LEU A 51 5.26 2.12 -5.94
N VAL A 52 4.37 2.44 -6.88
CA VAL A 52 4.46 3.68 -7.68
C VAL A 52 4.37 4.91 -6.76
N LEU A 53 3.44 4.93 -5.81
CA LEU A 53 3.32 6.01 -4.84
C LEU A 53 4.61 6.17 -4.02
N ALA A 54 5.18 5.08 -3.52
CA ALA A 54 6.42 5.12 -2.74
C ALA A 54 7.61 5.65 -3.56
N ILE A 55 7.78 5.19 -4.80
CA ILE A 55 8.83 5.66 -5.71
C ILE A 55 8.63 7.15 -6.01
N THR A 56 7.42 7.56 -6.37
CA THR A 56 7.11 8.96 -6.71
C THR A 56 7.35 9.89 -5.54
N LEU A 57 6.91 9.51 -4.33
CA LEU A 57 7.13 10.31 -3.12
C LEU A 57 8.63 10.41 -2.78
N ASN A 58 9.40 9.34 -2.95
CA ASN A 58 10.83 9.35 -2.71
C ASN A 58 11.58 10.25 -3.72
N GLN A 59 11.25 10.13 -5.02
CA GLN A 59 11.84 10.99 -6.06
C GLN A 59 11.48 12.47 -5.84
N TYR A 60 10.22 12.74 -5.46
CA TYR A 60 9.77 14.09 -5.17
C TYR A 60 10.46 14.69 -3.93
N ASP A 61 10.70 13.87 -2.88
CA ASP A 61 11.46 14.31 -1.69
C ASP A 61 12.90 14.70 -2.07
N GLN A 62 13.59 13.85 -2.85
CA GLN A 62 14.95 14.13 -3.31
C GLN A 62 15.02 15.40 -4.18
N ALA A 63 14.16 15.51 -5.18
CA ALA A 63 14.11 16.67 -6.06
C ALA A 63 13.78 17.96 -5.30
N THR A 64 12.90 17.88 -4.29
CA THR A 64 12.53 19.03 -3.46
C THR A 64 13.70 19.47 -2.57
N ARG A 65 14.44 18.53 -1.97
CA ARG A 65 15.64 18.83 -1.17
C ARG A 65 16.71 19.53 -2.02
N GLU A 66 16.99 19.02 -3.19
CA GLU A 66 17.95 19.63 -4.11
C GLU A 66 17.50 21.03 -4.56
N LYS A 67 16.23 21.18 -4.90
CA LYS A 67 15.64 22.48 -5.26
C LYS A 67 15.75 23.49 -4.11
N ILE A 68 15.44 23.09 -2.87
CA ILE A 68 15.56 23.98 -1.70
C ILE A 68 17.02 24.40 -1.51
N HIS A 69 17.96 23.45 -1.57
CA HIS A 69 19.38 23.74 -1.45
C HIS A 69 19.82 24.76 -2.52
N THR A 70 19.51 24.51 -3.78
CA THR A 70 19.89 25.42 -4.89
C THR A 70 19.24 26.78 -4.77
N THR A 71 17.92 26.82 -4.44
CA THR A 71 17.20 28.08 -4.30
C THR A 71 17.72 28.92 -3.14
N LEU A 72 17.91 28.33 -1.96
CA LEU A 72 18.43 29.04 -0.79
C LEU A 72 19.87 29.53 -1.02
N SER A 73 20.70 28.70 -1.64
CA SER A 73 22.06 29.09 -2.01
C SER A 73 22.07 30.27 -2.98
N ALA A 74 21.23 30.23 -4.00
CA ALA A 74 21.13 31.33 -4.98
C ALA A 74 20.65 32.64 -4.32
N ILE A 75 19.68 32.57 -3.42
CA ILE A 75 19.18 33.77 -2.69
C ILE A 75 20.28 34.32 -1.80
N VAL A 76 20.99 33.50 -1.05
CA VAL A 76 22.05 33.94 -0.15
C VAL A 76 23.23 34.55 -0.95
N GLU A 77 23.58 33.94 -2.06
CA GLU A 77 24.65 34.43 -2.94
C GLU A 77 24.29 35.79 -3.57
N TYR A 78 23.06 35.92 -4.04
CA TYR A 78 22.56 37.19 -4.55
C TYR A 78 22.63 38.27 -3.46
N ASN A 79 22.13 37.99 -2.26
CA ASN A 79 22.12 38.92 -1.15
C ASN A 79 23.54 39.27 -0.67
N ARG A 80 24.44 38.29 -0.65
CA ARG A 80 25.87 38.50 -0.37
C ARG A 80 26.48 39.51 -1.35
N THR A 81 26.25 39.29 -2.62
CA THR A 81 26.76 40.15 -3.70
C THR A 81 26.21 41.57 -3.58
N GLU A 82 24.92 41.73 -3.31
CA GLU A 82 24.26 43.03 -3.13
C GLU A 82 24.84 43.80 -1.94
N ILE A 83 25.02 43.12 -0.79
CA ILE A 83 25.58 43.74 0.43
C ILE A 83 27.04 44.17 0.19
N ASP A 84 27.86 43.29 -0.39
CA ASP A 84 29.24 43.60 -0.70
C ASP A 84 29.34 44.74 -1.74
N ALA A 85 28.47 44.76 -2.73
CA ALA A 85 28.37 45.86 -3.70
C ALA A 85 28.03 47.19 -3.00
N PHE A 86 27.07 47.15 -2.08
CA PHE A 86 26.70 48.34 -1.28
C PHE A 86 27.91 48.88 -0.48
N LEU A 87 28.62 47.98 0.25
CA LEU A 87 29.80 48.41 1.04
C LEU A 87 30.91 48.93 0.12
N ARG A 88 31.19 48.28 -0.99
CA ARG A 88 32.18 48.76 -1.99
C ARG A 88 31.79 50.08 -2.60
N GLU A 89 30.51 50.29 -2.93
CA GLU A 89 30.02 51.58 -3.47
C GLU A 89 30.20 52.71 -2.50
N LYS A 90 29.88 52.52 -1.17
CA LYS A 90 30.07 53.55 -0.19
C LYS A 90 31.53 53.92 0.02
N THR A 91 32.41 52.88 -0.02
CA THR A 91 33.86 53.08 0.03
C THR A 91 34.36 53.84 -1.21
N ALA A 92 33.94 53.47 -2.42
CA ALA A 92 34.30 54.14 -3.65
C ALA A 92 33.85 55.62 -3.69
N ASN A 93 32.68 55.92 -3.11
CA ASN A 93 32.20 57.31 -2.98
C ASN A 93 33.14 58.15 -2.16
N LEU A 94 33.66 57.63 -1.04
CA LEU A 94 34.65 58.34 -0.23
C LEU A 94 36.02 58.46 -0.98
N GLN A 95 36.44 57.38 -1.69
CA GLN A 95 37.64 57.43 -2.51
C GLN A 95 37.55 58.55 -3.57
N SER A 96 36.43 58.60 -4.29
CA SER A 96 36.21 59.67 -5.26
C SER A 96 36.21 61.05 -4.60
N LEU A 97 35.66 61.19 -3.38
CA LEU A 97 35.67 62.45 -2.67
C LEU A 97 37.07 62.92 -2.35
N VAL A 98 37.95 62.06 -1.79
CA VAL A 98 39.34 62.41 -1.47
C VAL A 98 40.23 62.62 -2.72
N LEU A 99 39.88 61.98 -3.85
CA LEU A 99 40.57 62.16 -5.10
C LEU A 99 40.34 63.59 -5.69
N PHE A 100 39.14 64.14 -5.54
CA PHE A 100 38.76 65.43 -6.09
C PHE A 100 38.84 66.57 -5.08
N SER A 101 38.91 66.29 -3.79
CA SER A 101 39.01 67.27 -2.71
C SER A 101 40.09 66.82 -1.74
N PRO A 102 41.28 67.45 -1.81
CA PRO A 102 42.40 67.08 -0.97
C PRO A 102 42.11 67.43 0.50
N PRO A 103 42.82 66.79 1.46
CA PRO A 103 42.58 66.95 2.88
C PRO A 103 42.58 68.42 3.34
N GLU A 104 43.39 69.30 2.76
CA GLU A 104 43.47 70.70 3.05
C GLU A 104 42.14 71.41 2.82
N ASP A 105 41.42 71.10 1.73
CA ASP A 105 40.11 71.63 1.44
C ASP A 105 39.04 71.07 2.38
N LEU A 106 39.15 69.77 2.77
CA LEU A 106 38.24 69.06 3.64
C LEU A 106 38.35 69.52 5.12
N GLN A 107 39.40 70.25 5.50
CA GLN A 107 39.53 70.86 6.81
C GLN A 107 38.51 71.99 7.02
N ASP A 108 38.04 72.64 5.93
CA ASP A 108 36.97 73.63 6.00
C ASP A 108 35.60 72.96 6.26
N PRO A 109 34.94 73.25 7.41
CA PRO A 109 33.62 72.71 7.74
C PRO A 109 32.55 73.04 6.70
N GLN A 110 32.65 74.13 5.97
CA GLN A 110 31.65 74.51 4.92
C GLN A 110 31.80 73.61 3.69
N VAL A 111 33.01 73.32 3.31
CA VAL A 111 33.35 72.36 2.21
C VAL A 111 32.88 70.98 2.59
N MET A 112 33.18 70.53 3.80
CA MET A 112 32.75 69.21 4.30
C MET A 112 31.21 69.08 4.30
N GLU A 113 30.51 70.12 4.77
CA GLU A 113 29.04 70.14 4.76
C GLU A 113 28.45 70.15 3.34
N ALA A 114 29.10 70.84 2.41
CA ALA A 114 28.70 70.83 1.00
C ALA A 114 28.84 69.40 0.39
N HIS A 115 29.91 68.66 0.73
CA HIS A 115 30.10 67.28 0.28
C HIS A 115 29.08 66.36 0.89
N LEU A 116 28.76 66.47 2.19
CA LEU A 116 27.73 65.64 2.82
C LEU A 116 26.36 65.90 2.17
N ARG A 117 25.97 67.18 1.95
CA ARG A 117 24.73 67.49 1.26
C ARG A 117 24.66 66.92 -0.17
N ARG A 118 25.79 66.89 -0.89
CA ARG A 118 25.90 66.34 -2.22
C ARG A 118 25.72 64.83 -2.22
N LEU A 119 26.39 64.12 -1.29
CA LEU A 119 26.23 62.67 -1.10
C LEU A 119 24.80 62.30 -0.71
N ARG A 120 24.16 63.04 0.19
CA ARG A 120 22.75 62.81 0.57
C ARG A 120 21.77 63.07 -0.56
N ARG A 121 22.06 64.02 -1.43
CA ARG A 121 21.22 64.29 -2.63
C ARG A 121 21.26 63.15 -3.61
N VAL A 122 22.40 62.51 -3.80
CA VAL A 122 22.59 61.47 -4.81
C VAL A 122 22.17 60.10 -4.23
N TYR A 123 22.52 59.81 -2.99
CA TYR A 123 22.39 58.46 -2.41
C TYR A 123 21.32 58.38 -1.30
N GLY A 124 20.56 59.45 -1.08
CA GLY A 124 19.60 59.54 0.03
C GLY A 124 20.30 59.71 1.39
N PRO A 125 19.58 59.53 2.49
CA PRO A 125 20.11 59.76 3.85
C PRO A 125 21.06 58.65 4.37
N VAL A 126 21.59 57.80 3.50
CA VAL A 126 22.49 56.69 3.88
C VAL A 126 23.77 57.19 4.54
N PHE A 127 24.33 58.31 4.09
CA PHE A 127 25.47 58.99 4.74
C PHE A 127 24.94 59.90 5.85
N GLU A 128 25.22 59.51 7.09
CA GLU A 128 24.75 60.29 8.27
C GLU A 128 25.67 61.47 8.57
N ASP A 129 26.97 61.24 8.47
CA ASP A 129 27.96 62.33 8.63
C ASP A 129 29.29 62.03 7.86
N LEU A 130 30.10 63.04 7.76
CA LEU A 130 31.48 62.98 7.32
C LEU A 130 32.41 63.58 8.37
N GLY A 131 33.61 63.04 8.50
CA GLY A 131 34.64 63.56 9.38
C GLY A 131 36.04 63.28 8.85
N LEU A 132 36.88 64.33 8.92
CA LEU A 132 38.29 64.23 8.62
C LEU A 132 39.09 64.06 9.94
N VAL A 133 39.80 62.93 10.06
CA VAL A 133 40.55 62.56 11.24
C VAL A 133 42.03 62.49 10.90
N SER A 134 42.87 63.04 11.71
CA SER A 134 44.32 62.91 11.66
C SER A 134 44.70 61.42 11.90
N ALA A 135 45.36 60.79 10.97
CA ALA A 135 45.77 59.37 11.11
C ALA A 135 46.91 59.17 12.12
N THR A 136 47.59 60.22 12.52
CA THR A 136 48.72 60.18 13.47
C THR A 136 48.22 60.16 14.91
N ASP A 137 47.30 61.06 15.29
CA ASP A 137 46.86 61.23 16.67
C ASP A 137 45.39 60.95 16.93
N GLY A 138 44.59 60.69 15.89
CA GLY A 138 43.19 60.32 16.01
C GLY A 138 42.25 61.50 16.27
N ARG A 139 42.72 62.74 16.15
CA ARG A 139 41.89 63.96 16.38
C ARG A 139 40.96 64.22 15.17
N LEU A 140 39.67 64.51 15.49
CA LEU A 140 38.72 65.01 14.52
C LEU A 140 39.01 66.45 14.22
N VAL A 141 39.34 66.76 12.96
CA VAL A 141 39.73 68.09 12.53
C VAL A 141 38.57 68.85 11.89
N SER A 142 37.81 68.15 11.05
CA SER A 142 36.61 68.71 10.41
C SER A 142 35.47 67.73 10.44
N TYR A 143 34.23 68.22 10.55
CA TYR A 143 33.05 67.44 10.70
C TYR A 143 31.85 68.09 10.06
N ALA A 144 31.07 67.28 9.34
CA ALA A 144 29.74 67.65 8.84
C ALA A 144 28.74 66.60 9.27
N GLY A 145 27.63 66.97 9.88
CA GLY A 145 26.58 66.04 10.29
C GLY A 145 25.65 66.64 11.35
N PRO A 146 24.62 65.90 11.75
CA PRO A 146 23.59 66.37 12.65
C PRO A 146 24.01 66.48 14.14
N PHE A 147 25.17 65.89 14.50
CA PHE A 147 25.60 65.81 15.90
C PHE A 147 26.63 66.90 16.24
N ARG A 148 26.54 67.47 17.43
CA ARG A 148 27.57 68.34 17.94
C ARG A 148 28.68 67.53 18.57
N LEU A 149 29.53 66.95 17.75
CA LEU A 149 30.75 66.34 18.22
C LEU A 149 31.74 67.44 18.54
N GLY A 150 32.02 67.66 19.81
CA GLY A 150 33.12 68.55 20.23
C GLY A 150 34.48 68.07 19.69
N PRO A 151 35.62 68.61 20.17
CA PRO A 151 36.91 68.07 19.78
C PRO A 151 37.00 66.58 20.16
N ALA A 152 36.60 65.71 19.20
CA ALA A 152 36.60 64.27 19.42
C ALA A 152 37.98 63.69 19.17
N ASP A 153 38.42 62.83 20.08
CA ASP A 153 39.64 62.07 19.98
C ASP A 153 39.31 60.58 19.80
N TYR A 154 39.66 60.05 18.64
CA TYR A 154 39.45 58.65 18.29
C TYR A 154 40.69 57.77 18.52
N SER A 155 41.81 58.32 19.11
CA SER A 155 43.06 57.60 19.32
C SER A 155 42.88 56.26 20.05
N LYS A 156 41.88 56.17 20.95
CA LYS A 156 41.55 54.96 21.72
C LYS A 156 40.41 54.15 21.11
N ALA A 157 39.80 54.60 20.02
CA ALA A 157 38.69 53.87 19.37
C ALA A 157 39.22 52.62 18.67
N GLU A 158 38.54 51.47 18.86
CA GLU A 158 38.93 50.17 18.31
C GLU A 158 39.10 50.24 16.78
N TRP A 159 38.11 50.86 16.09
CA TRP A 159 38.18 51.03 14.65
C TRP A 159 39.39 51.85 14.18
N PHE A 160 39.82 52.88 14.95
CA PHE A 160 40.97 53.68 14.59
C PHE A 160 42.25 52.90 14.75
N GLN A 161 42.43 52.22 15.87
CA GLN A 161 43.61 51.38 16.12
C GLN A 161 43.76 50.27 15.09
N GLU A 162 42.67 49.67 14.70
CA GLU A 162 42.67 48.54 13.72
C GLU A 162 42.94 49.03 12.30
N PHE A 163 42.40 50.18 11.92
CA PHE A 163 42.31 50.53 10.50
C PHE A 163 43.18 51.74 10.08
N ARG A 164 43.82 52.47 10.99
CA ARG A 164 44.59 53.67 10.68
C ARG A 164 45.65 53.48 9.61
N GLU A 165 46.22 52.26 9.44
CA GLU A 165 47.23 51.95 8.48
C GLU A 165 46.65 51.35 7.18
N LYS A 166 45.36 50.99 7.16
CA LYS A 166 44.72 50.43 5.98
C LYS A 166 44.33 51.51 4.99
N PRO A 167 44.47 51.30 3.65
CA PRO A 167 44.10 52.28 2.64
C PRO A 167 42.59 52.59 2.66
N GLN A 168 41.78 51.60 3.01
CA GLN A 168 40.33 51.71 3.17
C GLN A 168 39.83 50.63 4.12
N ALA A 169 38.72 50.87 4.81
CA ALA A 169 38.11 49.91 5.70
C ALA A 169 36.62 50.23 5.97
N VAL A 170 35.89 49.22 6.37
CA VAL A 170 34.53 49.30 6.91
C VAL A 170 34.57 48.73 8.32
N SER A 171 34.13 49.49 9.31
CA SER A 171 34.11 49.02 10.71
C SER A 171 33.01 48.00 10.96
N ASP A 172 33.09 47.34 12.10
CA ASP A 172 31.95 46.68 12.70
C ASP A 172 30.92 47.71 13.17
N VAL A 173 29.67 47.24 13.43
CA VAL A 173 28.63 48.07 14.02
C VAL A 173 28.96 48.29 15.53
N PHE A 174 28.98 49.51 15.96
CA PHE A 174 29.27 49.92 17.35
C PHE A 174 28.40 51.09 17.79
N LEU A 175 28.29 51.35 19.08
CA LEU A 175 27.47 52.45 19.63
C LEU A 175 28.16 53.81 19.51
N GLY A 176 29.47 53.86 19.59
CA GLY A 176 30.26 55.07 19.49
C GLY A 176 29.88 56.18 20.50
N LEU A 177 30.34 57.39 20.25
CA LEU A 177 30.06 58.55 21.10
C LEU A 177 28.59 58.99 21.10
N ARG A 178 27.78 58.46 20.16
CA ARG A 178 26.37 58.80 19.97
C ARG A 178 25.39 57.94 20.75
N GLY A 179 25.87 56.82 21.31
CA GLY A 179 25.03 55.84 21.97
C GLY A 179 24.03 55.13 21.04
N MET A 180 24.18 55.28 19.71
CA MET A 180 23.33 54.65 18.68
C MET A 180 24.17 53.72 17.79
N PRO A 181 23.64 52.56 17.39
CA PRO A 181 24.33 51.67 16.48
C PRO A 181 24.64 52.33 15.15
N HIS A 182 25.88 52.27 14.71
CA HIS A 182 26.34 52.70 13.40
C HIS A 182 27.62 52.00 13.03
N PHE A 183 27.98 52.01 11.76
CA PHE A 183 29.29 51.64 11.29
C PHE A 183 29.89 52.73 10.42
N ILE A 184 31.18 52.73 10.27
CA ILE A 184 31.89 53.74 9.48
C ILE A 184 32.56 53.07 8.28
N VAL A 185 32.53 53.81 7.18
CA VAL A 185 33.37 53.59 6.01
C VAL A 185 34.49 54.60 6.03
N MET A 186 35.71 54.23 5.76
CA MET A 186 36.87 55.12 5.82
C MET A 186 37.81 54.89 4.64
N VAL A 187 38.51 55.98 4.29
CA VAL A 187 39.54 56.01 3.30
C VAL A 187 40.69 56.80 3.82
N ARG A 188 41.90 56.24 3.72
CA ARG A 188 43.16 56.91 4.06
C ARG A 188 43.60 57.72 2.85
N THR A 189 44.09 58.92 3.14
CA THR A 189 44.64 59.84 2.14
C THR A 189 45.83 60.58 2.74
N HIS A 190 46.53 61.38 1.94
CA HIS A 190 47.67 62.19 2.37
C HIS A 190 47.51 63.58 1.83
N ASP A 191 47.93 64.59 2.61
CA ASP A 191 48.01 65.95 2.07
C ASP A 191 49.27 66.15 1.20
N LYS A 192 49.47 67.36 0.70
CA LYS A 192 50.61 67.71 -0.19
C LYS A 192 51.97 67.61 0.53
N GLU A 193 51.98 67.64 1.83
CA GLU A 193 53.18 67.51 2.69
C GLU A 193 53.46 66.07 3.06
N GLY A 194 52.54 65.14 2.72
CA GLY A 194 52.63 63.71 3.01
C GLY A 194 52.07 63.28 4.37
N TYR A 195 51.41 64.17 5.11
CA TYR A 195 50.75 63.79 6.35
C TYR A 195 49.53 62.89 6.09
N PRO A 196 49.35 61.79 6.84
CA PRO A 196 48.24 60.86 6.62
C PRO A 196 46.97 61.37 7.31
N TRP A 197 45.90 61.30 6.52
CA TRP A 197 44.53 61.63 6.95
C TRP A 197 43.59 60.48 6.69
N ILE A 198 42.49 60.41 7.53
CA ILE A 198 41.39 59.48 7.30
C ILE A 198 40.11 60.25 7.10
N LEU A 199 39.54 60.15 5.90
CA LEU A 199 38.18 60.57 5.70
C LEU A 199 37.24 59.42 6.08
N ARG A 200 36.39 59.63 7.05
CA ARG A 200 35.38 58.69 7.49
C ARG A 200 33.97 59.19 7.17
N ALA A 201 33.07 58.28 6.83
CA ALA A 201 31.64 58.52 6.77
C ALA A 201 30.91 57.54 7.70
N THR A 202 29.94 58.04 8.43
CA THR A 202 29.02 57.17 9.17
C THR A 202 27.90 56.78 8.22
N ILE A 203 27.64 55.48 8.18
CA ILE A 203 26.53 54.91 7.46
C ILE A 203 25.35 54.71 8.39
N ASP A 204 24.17 55.16 7.98
CA ASP A 204 22.94 54.98 8.73
C ASP A 204 22.61 53.51 8.93
N PHE A 205 22.64 53.08 10.20
CA PHE A 205 22.36 51.71 10.57
C PHE A 205 20.97 51.24 10.21
N GLU A 206 19.93 52.10 10.36
CA GLU A 206 18.56 51.69 10.07
C GLU A 206 18.32 51.52 8.59
N ALA A 207 18.95 52.32 7.72
CA ALA A 207 18.93 52.15 6.28
C ALA A 207 19.56 50.82 5.87
N PHE A 208 20.74 50.50 6.40
CA PHE A 208 21.45 49.23 6.19
C PHE A 208 20.65 48.05 6.73
N ASN A 209 20.19 48.17 7.98
CA ASN A 209 19.42 47.11 8.65
C ASN A 209 18.10 46.83 7.93
N THR A 210 17.42 47.88 7.42
CA THR A 210 16.18 47.74 6.63
C THR A 210 16.43 47.01 5.31
N MET A 211 17.56 47.32 4.64
CA MET A 211 17.97 46.58 3.44
C MET A 211 18.12 45.09 3.74
N VAL A 212 18.85 44.70 4.79
CA VAL A 212 19.05 43.31 5.16
C VAL A 212 17.75 42.64 5.64
N ARG A 213 16.92 43.31 6.44
CA ARG A 213 15.63 42.79 6.91
C ARG A 213 14.62 42.52 5.80
N ASN A 214 14.67 43.26 4.70
CA ASN A 214 13.79 43.07 3.57
C ASN A 214 14.16 41.84 2.70
N LEU A 215 15.29 41.22 2.98
CA LEU A 215 15.68 39.97 2.32
C LEU A 215 14.80 38.84 2.83
N LYS A 216 13.74 38.54 2.07
CA LYS A 216 12.77 37.49 2.44
C LYS A 216 13.26 36.10 2.05
N ILE A 217 13.16 35.17 2.98
CA ILE A 217 13.46 33.76 2.76
C ILE A 217 12.25 32.91 3.14
N GLY A 218 11.59 32.34 2.13
CA GLY A 218 10.35 31.64 2.36
C GLY A 218 9.28 32.50 3.02
N LYS A 219 8.52 31.93 3.93
CA LYS A 219 7.43 32.64 4.66
C LYS A 219 7.88 33.16 6.03
N SER A 220 8.72 32.42 6.71
CA SER A 220 9.13 32.67 8.11
C SER A 220 10.64 32.71 8.30
N GLY A 221 11.41 32.53 7.23
CA GLY A 221 12.86 32.65 7.27
C GLY A 221 13.31 34.11 7.34
N PHE A 222 14.50 34.33 7.86
CA PHE A 222 15.13 35.65 8.00
C PHE A 222 16.63 35.56 7.78
N VAL A 223 17.25 36.73 7.69
CA VAL A 223 18.68 36.89 7.49
C VAL A 223 19.26 37.71 8.63
N CYS A 224 20.47 37.42 9.04
CA CYS A 224 21.28 38.22 9.96
C CYS A 224 22.74 38.23 9.50
N ILE A 225 23.47 39.24 9.98
CA ILE A 225 24.92 39.39 9.78
C ILE A 225 25.63 39.32 11.12
N LEU A 226 26.65 38.48 11.21
CA LEU A 226 27.55 38.37 12.35
C LEU A 226 28.94 38.72 11.92
N ASN A 227 29.73 39.35 12.87
CA ASN A 227 31.15 39.45 12.67
C ASN A 227 31.89 38.17 13.12
N ARG A 228 33.21 38.14 12.99
CA ARG A 228 34.04 36.99 13.42
C ARG A 228 34.00 36.72 14.92
N LYS A 229 33.65 37.72 15.74
CA LYS A 229 33.48 37.60 17.21
C LYS A 229 32.13 37.02 17.59
N GLY A 230 31.19 36.81 16.60
CA GLY A 230 29.82 36.38 16.82
C GLY A 230 28.89 37.49 17.26
N GLU A 231 29.26 38.76 17.06
CA GLU A 231 28.44 39.92 17.41
C GLU A 231 27.53 40.29 16.23
N LEU A 232 26.26 40.61 16.52
CA LEU A 232 25.26 40.98 15.51
C LEU A 232 25.60 42.33 14.85
N GLN A 233 25.70 42.33 13.57
CA GLN A 233 25.87 43.52 12.73
C GLN A 233 24.55 44.05 12.16
N THR A 234 23.44 43.33 12.39
CA THR A 234 22.07 43.72 12.05
C THR A 234 21.12 43.28 13.13
N ARG A 235 19.90 43.84 13.16
CA ARG A 235 18.80 43.40 14.04
C ARG A 235 17.95 42.40 13.31
N PRO A 236 18.05 41.08 13.58
CA PRO A 236 17.24 40.06 12.92
C PRO A 236 15.76 40.19 13.27
N LEU A 237 14.88 39.67 12.40
CA LEU A 237 13.43 39.66 12.63
C LEU A 237 13.01 38.81 13.83
N GLN A 238 13.83 37.82 14.20
CA GLN A 238 13.59 36.94 15.34
C GLN A 238 14.76 37.07 16.32
N ASP A 239 14.48 36.96 17.60
CA ASP A 239 15.49 36.97 18.64
C ASP A 239 16.34 35.68 18.56
N ILE A 240 17.60 35.83 18.25
CA ILE A 240 18.59 34.75 18.13
C ILE A 240 19.62 34.86 19.22
N ASN A 241 20.21 33.71 19.60
CA ASN A 241 21.41 33.66 20.43
C ASN A 241 22.60 33.29 19.55
N PRO A 242 23.46 34.25 19.17
CA PRO A 242 24.61 34.00 18.30
C PRO A 242 25.66 33.05 18.92
N HIS A 243 25.63 32.85 20.24
CA HIS A 243 26.56 31.96 20.95
C HIS A 243 26.16 30.50 20.95
N THR A 244 25.07 30.13 20.24
CA THR A 244 24.69 28.71 20.09
C THR A 244 25.72 27.96 19.25
N GLN A 245 25.85 26.65 19.51
CA GLN A 245 26.80 25.78 18.80
C GLN A 245 26.70 25.89 17.28
N VAL A 246 25.48 26.11 16.73
CA VAL A 246 25.25 26.21 15.29
C VAL A 246 25.96 27.43 14.72
N TYR A 247 25.76 28.62 15.29
CA TYR A 247 26.41 29.85 14.81
C TYR A 247 27.93 29.79 15.01
N GLN A 248 28.41 29.27 16.13
CA GLN A 248 29.84 29.09 16.35
C GLN A 248 30.47 28.13 15.35
N LYS A 249 29.78 27.04 15.01
CA LYS A 249 30.23 26.10 13.99
C LYS A 249 30.31 26.77 12.63
N LEU A 250 29.28 27.56 12.22
CA LEU A 250 29.31 28.31 10.98
C LEU A 250 30.48 29.28 10.92
N LEU A 251 30.70 30.06 11.95
CA LEU A 251 31.81 31.04 12.05
C LEU A 251 33.20 30.39 12.06
N SER A 252 33.34 29.18 12.61
CA SER A 252 34.61 28.45 12.62
C SER A 252 34.92 27.73 11.29
N THR A 253 33.93 27.59 10.42
CA THR A 253 34.11 26.95 9.11
C THR A 253 34.84 27.91 8.16
N ARG A 254 36.01 27.52 7.67
CA ARG A 254 36.70 28.24 6.59
C ARG A 254 36.19 27.69 5.26
N SER A 255 35.51 28.50 4.49
CA SER A 255 34.86 28.05 3.27
C SER A 255 35.33 28.83 2.01
N GLY A 256 36.19 29.85 2.19
CA GLY A 256 36.53 30.74 1.07
C GLY A 256 35.27 31.34 0.47
N ASP A 257 35.18 31.33 -0.86
CA ASP A 257 34.02 31.88 -1.61
C ASP A 257 32.77 30.99 -1.61
N SER A 258 32.83 29.76 -1.10
CA SER A 258 31.71 28.83 -1.14
C SER A 258 30.71 29.06 0.01
N LEU A 259 29.44 28.84 -0.27
CA LEU A 259 28.38 28.90 0.73
C LEU A 259 28.42 27.68 1.65
N ILE A 260 28.13 27.88 2.93
CA ILE A 260 28.03 26.84 3.94
C ILE A 260 26.58 26.50 4.13
N PHE A 261 26.19 25.25 3.85
CA PHE A 261 24.86 24.73 4.13
C PHE A 261 24.88 23.88 5.39
N HIS A 262 24.04 24.18 6.36
CA HIS A 262 23.96 23.44 7.61
C HIS A 262 22.51 23.23 8.05
N GLN A 263 22.22 22.03 8.59
CA GLN A 263 20.94 21.73 9.24
C GLN A 263 21.16 21.59 10.73
N GLY A 264 20.34 22.26 11.52
CA GLY A 264 20.46 22.26 12.97
C GLY A 264 19.12 22.45 13.65
N ARG A 265 19.15 22.64 14.98
CA ARG A 265 17.97 23.01 15.76
C ARG A 265 18.18 24.39 16.37
N ASP A 266 17.09 25.17 16.40
CA ASP A 266 17.10 26.46 17.10
C ASP A 266 17.00 26.29 18.63
N LYS A 267 16.95 27.42 19.34
CA LYS A 267 16.79 27.46 20.82
C LYS A 267 15.52 26.77 21.32
N ASN A 268 14.51 26.61 20.46
CA ASN A 268 13.22 25.98 20.76
C ASN A 268 13.18 24.51 20.34
N GLY A 269 14.31 23.94 19.85
CA GLY A 269 14.40 22.57 19.37
C GLY A 269 13.80 22.34 17.97
N GLN A 270 13.32 23.39 17.28
CA GLN A 270 12.79 23.29 15.92
C GLN A 270 13.92 23.10 14.91
N LYS A 271 13.72 22.22 13.96
CA LYS A 271 14.67 22.00 12.87
C LYS A 271 14.72 23.20 11.95
N GLN A 272 15.93 23.67 11.70
CA GLN A 272 16.23 24.84 10.89
C GLN A 272 17.24 24.49 9.80
N ILE A 273 17.12 25.19 8.69
CA ILE A 273 18.11 25.19 7.60
C ILE A 273 18.86 26.52 7.69
N TYR A 274 20.18 26.41 7.70
CA TYR A 274 21.09 27.54 7.70
C TYR A 274 21.88 27.54 6.40
N VAL A 275 21.94 28.69 5.74
CA VAL A 275 22.85 28.93 4.60
C VAL A 275 23.65 30.16 4.92
N ALA A 276 24.97 30.06 4.91
CA ALA A 276 25.85 31.15 5.27
C ALA A 276 26.91 31.42 4.20
N GLY A 277 27.28 32.68 4.06
CA GLY A 277 28.35 33.12 3.19
C GLY A 277 29.13 34.29 3.79
N PHE A 278 30.43 34.32 3.56
CA PHE A 278 31.28 35.41 4.04
C PHE A 278 31.11 36.68 3.20
N LEU A 279 31.17 37.83 3.87
CA LEU A 279 31.11 39.19 3.35
C LEU A 279 32.37 39.97 3.78
N LYS A 280 32.60 41.12 3.17
CA LYS A 280 33.59 42.09 3.65
C LYS A 280 34.97 41.43 3.82
N ASN A 281 35.47 40.71 2.81
CA ASN A 281 36.71 39.96 2.86
C ASN A 281 36.81 39.00 4.06
N GLU A 282 35.73 38.30 4.34
CA GLU A 282 35.57 37.34 5.43
C GLU A 282 35.43 37.92 6.85
N ASP A 283 35.36 39.25 7.03
CA ASP A 283 35.14 39.83 8.36
C ASP A 283 33.72 39.63 8.88
N TRP A 284 32.72 39.59 7.95
CA TRP A 284 31.33 39.40 8.26
C TRP A 284 30.81 38.10 7.63
N MET A 285 29.77 37.54 8.23
CA MET A 285 29.07 36.39 7.71
C MET A 285 27.58 36.69 7.61
N LEU A 286 27.02 36.61 6.38
CA LEU A 286 25.60 36.60 6.14
C LEU A 286 25.05 35.22 6.44
N ILE A 287 24.07 35.11 7.31
CA ILE A 287 23.42 33.86 7.69
C ILE A 287 21.94 33.96 7.41
N SER A 288 21.45 33.09 6.57
CA SER A 288 20.06 32.82 6.34
C SER A 288 19.58 31.68 7.22
N GLN A 289 18.48 31.86 7.92
CA GLN A 289 17.84 30.84 8.74
C GLN A 289 16.38 30.69 8.32
N GLN A 290 15.98 29.42 8.06
CA GLN A 290 14.59 29.10 7.69
C GLN A 290 14.15 27.82 8.40
N PRO A 291 12.93 27.78 8.99
CA PRO A 291 12.37 26.54 9.52
C PRO A 291 12.21 25.47 8.44
N GLU A 292 12.64 24.23 8.75
CA GLU A 292 12.50 23.08 7.83
C GLU A 292 11.02 22.86 7.46
N SER A 293 10.11 23.07 8.41
CA SER A 293 8.67 22.96 8.19
C SER A 293 8.13 23.96 7.16
N ASP A 294 8.72 25.16 7.07
CA ASP A 294 8.37 26.15 6.06
C ASP A 294 8.97 25.79 4.71
N ALA A 295 10.27 25.48 4.67
CA ALA A 295 10.96 25.09 3.45
C ALA A 295 10.30 23.87 2.76
N PHE A 296 9.86 22.86 3.55
CA PHE A 296 9.21 21.65 3.05
C PHE A 296 7.68 21.66 3.13
N SER A 297 7.05 22.83 3.33
CA SER A 297 5.59 22.91 3.50
C SER A 297 4.80 22.32 2.32
N ASP A 298 5.26 22.54 1.10
CA ASP A 298 4.60 22.03 -0.10
C ASP A 298 4.80 20.50 -0.27
N LEU A 299 5.96 19.99 0.12
CA LEU A 299 6.20 18.54 0.18
C LEU A 299 5.21 17.85 1.14
N HIS A 300 5.02 18.44 2.33
CA HIS A 300 4.08 17.89 3.30
C HIS A 300 2.62 17.90 2.81
N LYS A 301 2.21 18.93 2.06
CA LYS A 301 0.88 18.99 1.44
C LYS A 301 0.71 17.90 0.39
N ILE A 302 1.66 17.79 -0.55
CA ILE A 302 1.61 16.79 -1.62
C ILE A 302 1.61 15.37 -1.05
N ARG A 303 2.43 15.11 -0.02
CA ARG A 303 2.45 13.83 0.68
C ARG A 303 1.09 13.49 1.31
N LYS A 304 0.44 14.45 1.99
CA LYS A 304 -0.90 14.26 2.56
C LYS A 304 -1.94 13.96 1.48
N ILE A 305 -1.94 14.72 0.38
CA ILE A 305 -2.85 14.51 -0.75
C ILE A 305 -2.63 13.12 -1.37
N GLY A 306 -1.37 12.72 -1.61
CA GLY A 306 -1.05 11.41 -2.16
C GLY A 306 -1.53 10.26 -1.29
N ILE A 307 -1.33 10.33 0.04
CA ILE A 307 -1.83 9.35 0.99
C ILE A 307 -3.36 9.29 0.98
N LEU A 308 -4.03 10.44 0.96
CA LEU A 308 -5.49 10.52 0.98
C LEU A 308 -6.10 9.94 -0.29
N LEU A 309 -5.52 10.23 -1.45
CA LEU A 309 -5.90 9.64 -2.73
C LEU A 309 -5.70 8.12 -2.74
N PHE A 310 -4.54 7.64 -2.22
CA PHE A 310 -4.28 6.21 -2.11
C PHE A 310 -5.33 5.51 -1.24
N LEU A 311 -5.67 6.07 -0.08
CA LEU A 311 -6.71 5.53 0.80
C LEU A 311 -8.08 5.50 0.13
N GLY A 312 -8.45 6.55 -0.61
CA GLY A 312 -9.68 6.60 -1.40
C GLY A 312 -9.72 5.49 -2.46
N CYS A 313 -8.66 5.35 -3.26
CA CYS A 313 -8.54 4.26 -4.24
C CYS A 313 -8.58 2.88 -3.58
N ALA A 314 -7.90 2.70 -2.45
CA ALA A 314 -7.91 1.43 -1.72
C ALA A 314 -9.31 1.04 -1.24
N LEU A 315 -10.10 1.97 -0.74
CA LEU A 315 -11.49 1.74 -0.35
C LEU A 315 -12.36 1.32 -1.54
N VAL A 316 -12.24 2.00 -2.68
CA VAL A 316 -12.98 1.66 -3.90
C VAL A 316 -12.59 0.26 -4.39
N ILE A 317 -11.29 -0.03 -4.46
CA ILE A 317 -10.78 -1.35 -4.86
C ILE A 317 -11.28 -2.43 -3.90
N ALA A 318 -11.22 -2.21 -2.59
CA ALA A 318 -11.72 -3.15 -1.58
C ALA A 318 -13.22 -3.41 -1.74
N PHE A 319 -14.01 -2.37 -1.98
CA PHE A 319 -15.44 -2.50 -2.24
C PHE A 319 -15.71 -3.33 -3.52
N LEU A 320 -15.05 -3.02 -4.62
CA LEU A 320 -15.21 -3.75 -5.89
C LEU A 320 -14.74 -5.20 -5.76
N ALA A 321 -13.60 -5.44 -5.12
CA ALA A 321 -13.06 -6.78 -4.89
C ALA A 321 -14.01 -7.64 -4.03
N THR A 322 -14.61 -7.06 -2.98
CA THR A 322 -15.59 -7.77 -2.15
C THR A 322 -16.87 -8.11 -2.93
N ARG A 323 -17.37 -7.17 -3.73
CA ARG A 323 -18.54 -7.40 -4.60
C ARG A 323 -18.24 -8.48 -5.65
N PHE A 324 -17.08 -8.40 -6.29
CA PHE A 324 -16.66 -9.38 -7.31
C PHE A 324 -16.46 -10.78 -6.71
N SER A 325 -15.73 -10.89 -5.59
CA SER A 325 -15.50 -12.16 -4.89
C SER A 325 -16.82 -12.84 -4.50
N ARG A 326 -17.76 -12.08 -3.92
CA ARG A 326 -19.10 -12.61 -3.56
C ARG A 326 -19.87 -13.07 -4.77
N LYS A 327 -19.91 -12.27 -5.85
CA LYS A 327 -20.61 -12.63 -7.08
C LYS A 327 -20.04 -13.90 -7.71
N LEU A 328 -18.72 -14.01 -7.76
CA LEU A 328 -18.04 -15.17 -8.35
C LEU A 328 -18.34 -16.44 -7.57
N VAL A 329 -18.24 -16.41 -6.24
CA VAL A 329 -18.55 -17.57 -5.38
C VAL A 329 -20.00 -18.00 -5.51
N LEU A 330 -20.95 -17.06 -5.52
CA LEU A 330 -22.37 -17.37 -5.73
C LEU A 330 -22.62 -18.00 -7.11
N THR A 331 -21.94 -17.53 -8.14
CA THR A 331 -22.05 -18.10 -9.48
C THR A 331 -21.50 -19.53 -9.53
N LEU A 332 -20.35 -19.79 -8.87
CA LEU A 332 -19.78 -21.13 -8.78
C LEU A 332 -20.70 -22.10 -8.03
N GLN A 333 -21.30 -21.67 -6.92
CA GLN A 333 -22.26 -22.47 -6.16
C GLN A 333 -23.49 -22.84 -7.02
N ARG A 334 -24.07 -21.87 -7.76
CA ARG A 334 -25.20 -22.13 -8.67
C ARG A 334 -24.85 -23.16 -9.73
N LYS A 335 -23.71 -23.00 -10.39
CA LYS A 335 -23.26 -23.93 -11.42
C LYS A 335 -23.04 -25.34 -10.88
N GLU A 336 -22.48 -25.49 -9.67
CA GLU A 336 -22.30 -26.80 -9.06
C GLU A 336 -23.67 -27.47 -8.76
N THR A 337 -24.63 -26.70 -8.22
CA THR A 337 -26.00 -27.20 -7.99
C THR A 337 -26.70 -27.61 -9.28
N GLU A 338 -26.59 -26.80 -10.35
CA GLU A 338 -27.15 -27.14 -11.68
C GLU A 338 -26.53 -28.43 -12.22
N LYS A 339 -25.20 -28.58 -12.10
CA LYS A 339 -24.49 -29.80 -12.53
C LYS A 339 -24.96 -31.03 -11.76
N GLN A 340 -25.16 -30.92 -10.44
CA GLN A 340 -25.69 -32.04 -9.63
C GLN A 340 -27.13 -32.43 -10.04
N LEU A 341 -27.99 -31.44 -10.31
CA LEU A 341 -29.35 -31.69 -10.80
C LEU A 341 -29.33 -32.37 -12.18
N MET A 342 -28.50 -31.87 -13.09
CA MET A 342 -28.35 -32.49 -14.42
C MET A 342 -27.84 -33.94 -14.33
N ASN A 343 -26.86 -34.21 -13.49
CA ASN A 343 -26.36 -35.58 -13.27
C ASN A 343 -27.48 -36.51 -12.75
N ARG A 344 -28.33 -36.03 -11.83
CA ARG A 344 -29.50 -36.81 -11.38
C ARG A 344 -30.48 -37.10 -12.51
N GLN A 345 -30.77 -36.13 -13.36
CA GLN A 345 -31.65 -36.31 -14.54
C GLN A 345 -31.08 -37.34 -15.54
N VAL A 346 -29.77 -37.26 -15.80
CA VAL A 346 -29.09 -38.24 -16.66
C VAL A 346 -29.22 -39.65 -16.11
N ILE A 347 -29.03 -39.85 -14.81
CA ILE A 347 -29.18 -41.15 -14.16
C ILE A 347 -30.66 -41.63 -14.26
N GLU A 348 -31.64 -40.76 -13.99
CA GLU A 348 -33.06 -41.11 -14.09
C GLU A 348 -33.46 -41.46 -15.54
N THR A 349 -33.01 -40.68 -16.51
CA THR A 349 -33.26 -40.95 -17.92
C THR A 349 -32.61 -42.28 -18.39
N GLY A 350 -31.39 -42.53 -17.93
CA GLY A 350 -30.71 -43.81 -18.22
C GLY A 350 -31.45 -45.01 -17.62
N LYS A 351 -32.01 -44.90 -16.42
CA LYS A 351 -32.85 -45.93 -15.82
C LYS A 351 -34.12 -46.20 -16.65
N LEU A 352 -34.79 -45.15 -17.12
CA LEU A 352 -35.99 -45.27 -17.95
C LEU A 352 -35.67 -45.90 -19.31
N ALA A 353 -34.56 -45.55 -19.93
CA ALA A 353 -34.10 -46.15 -21.19
C ALA A 353 -33.83 -47.65 -21.02
N SER A 354 -33.11 -48.04 -19.92
CA SER A 354 -32.90 -49.47 -19.63
C SER A 354 -34.17 -50.24 -19.37
N ILE A 355 -35.19 -49.64 -18.73
CA ILE A 355 -36.50 -50.26 -18.56
C ILE A 355 -37.21 -50.43 -19.92
N GLY A 356 -37.09 -49.44 -20.82
CA GLY A 356 -37.67 -49.53 -22.17
C GLY A 356 -37.07 -50.66 -23.00
N GLU A 357 -35.76 -50.84 -22.95
CA GLU A 357 -35.04 -51.91 -23.64
C GLU A 357 -35.40 -53.29 -23.08
N LEU A 358 -35.50 -53.43 -21.78
CA LEU A 358 -35.92 -54.64 -21.10
C LEU A 358 -37.38 -54.97 -21.26
N ALA A 359 -38.25 -54.00 -21.50
CA ALA A 359 -39.70 -54.17 -21.61
C ALA A 359 -40.11 -55.15 -22.74
N ALA A 360 -39.40 -55.15 -23.86
CA ALA A 360 -39.66 -56.09 -24.96
C ALA A 360 -39.29 -57.52 -24.55
N GLY A 361 -38.21 -57.76 -23.88
CA GLY A 361 -37.82 -59.10 -23.38
C GLY A 361 -38.78 -59.63 -22.30
N ILE A 362 -39.22 -58.73 -21.40
CA ILE A 362 -40.15 -59.12 -20.32
C ILE A 362 -41.57 -59.37 -20.88
N ALA A 363 -41.99 -58.62 -21.88
CA ALA A 363 -43.25 -58.91 -22.57
C ALA A 363 -43.26 -60.33 -23.19
N HIS A 364 -42.14 -60.69 -23.78
CA HIS A 364 -41.92 -62.06 -24.26
C HIS A 364 -41.99 -63.14 -23.18
N GLU A 365 -41.30 -62.87 -22.04
CA GLU A 365 -41.25 -63.78 -20.86
C GLU A 365 -42.62 -63.88 -20.17
N ILE A 366 -43.45 -62.86 -20.20
CA ILE A 366 -44.81 -62.89 -19.65
C ILE A 366 -45.78 -63.60 -20.65
N ASN A 367 -45.65 -63.28 -21.95
CA ASN A 367 -46.51 -63.87 -22.96
C ASN A 367 -46.38 -65.41 -23.08
N ASN A 368 -45.19 -65.98 -22.89
CA ASN A 368 -44.95 -67.41 -22.91
C ASN A 368 -45.81 -68.18 -21.87
N PRO A 369 -45.72 -67.89 -20.55
CA PRO A 369 -46.57 -68.60 -19.57
C PRO A 369 -48.03 -68.30 -19.72
N VAL A 370 -48.42 -67.11 -20.27
CA VAL A 370 -49.79 -66.77 -20.55
C VAL A 370 -50.31 -67.66 -21.70
N ALA A 371 -49.53 -67.88 -22.77
CA ALA A 371 -49.89 -68.76 -23.89
C ALA A 371 -50.12 -70.19 -23.38
N ILE A 372 -49.23 -70.73 -22.56
CA ILE A 372 -49.38 -72.08 -21.99
C ILE A 372 -50.65 -72.15 -21.11
N MET A 373 -50.94 -71.11 -20.30
CA MET A 373 -52.19 -71.07 -19.50
C MET A 373 -53.45 -71.11 -20.42
N VAL A 374 -53.42 -70.36 -21.49
CA VAL A 374 -54.53 -70.35 -22.48
C VAL A 374 -54.69 -71.70 -23.18
N GLU A 375 -53.60 -72.33 -23.59
CA GLU A 375 -53.56 -73.65 -24.20
C GLU A 375 -54.07 -74.73 -23.25
N GLU A 376 -53.61 -74.77 -22.00
CA GLU A 376 -54.07 -75.72 -20.98
C GLU A 376 -55.53 -75.46 -20.57
N ALA A 377 -56.06 -74.26 -20.63
CA ALA A 377 -57.45 -73.92 -20.41
C ALA A 377 -58.30 -74.39 -21.57
N GLY A 378 -57.82 -74.26 -22.82
CA GLY A 378 -58.51 -74.78 -24.02
C GLY A 378 -58.57 -76.31 -23.98
N TRP A 379 -57.46 -76.95 -23.59
CA TRP A 379 -57.48 -78.43 -23.42
C TRP A 379 -58.50 -78.90 -22.41
N ILE A 380 -58.71 -78.19 -21.29
CA ILE A 380 -59.78 -78.47 -20.33
C ILE A 380 -61.14 -78.30 -20.98
N ASP A 381 -61.33 -77.27 -21.80
CA ASP A 381 -62.57 -76.99 -22.45
C ASP A 381 -62.94 -78.07 -23.45
N ASP A 382 -61.93 -78.50 -24.27
CA ASP A 382 -62.09 -79.59 -25.20
C ASP A 382 -62.44 -80.93 -24.52
N LEU A 383 -61.73 -81.28 -23.44
CA LEU A 383 -62.07 -82.47 -22.67
C LEU A 383 -63.41 -82.44 -21.98
N LEU A 384 -63.89 -81.29 -21.59
CA LEU A 384 -65.24 -81.09 -21.06
C LEU A 384 -66.33 -81.21 -22.09
N ALA A 385 -66.06 -80.86 -23.35
CA ALA A 385 -67.02 -81.01 -24.49
C ALA A 385 -67.26 -82.42 -24.90
N ASP A 386 -66.25 -83.34 -24.72
CA ASP A 386 -66.33 -84.76 -25.10
C ASP A 386 -66.78 -85.71 -23.98
N GLU A 387 -66.95 -85.21 -22.71
CA GLU A 387 -67.28 -86.05 -21.58
C GLU A 387 -68.78 -86.04 -21.19
N ASP A 388 -69.30 -87.28 -20.87
CA ASP A 388 -70.63 -87.45 -20.28
C ASP A 388 -70.72 -86.78 -18.89
N PRO A 389 -71.63 -85.83 -18.63
CA PRO A 389 -71.67 -85.09 -17.32
C PRO A 389 -71.89 -86.00 -16.09
N GLN A 390 -72.23 -87.30 -16.27
CA GLN A 390 -72.43 -88.25 -15.13
C GLN A 390 -71.22 -89.18 -14.85
N SER A 391 -70.15 -89.12 -15.71
CA SER A 391 -68.96 -89.97 -15.55
C SER A 391 -67.70 -89.27 -16.09
N ILE A 392 -67.07 -88.48 -15.26
CA ILE A 392 -65.79 -87.80 -15.63
C ILE A 392 -64.63 -88.81 -15.63
N LYS A 393 -64.17 -89.26 -16.84
CA LYS A 393 -63.08 -90.22 -16.98
C LYS A 393 -61.70 -89.56 -16.88
N ASN A 394 -61.49 -88.30 -17.29
CA ASN A 394 -60.17 -87.63 -17.41
C ASN A 394 -59.84 -86.73 -16.27
N ILE A 395 -60.32 -86.99 -15.04
CA ILE A 395 -60.13 -86.13 -13.83
C ILE A 395 -58.64 -85.88 -13.52
N GLN A 396 -57.78 -86.83 -13.92
CA GLN A 396 -56.32 -86.71 -13.70
C GLN A 396 -55.71 -85.66 -14.65
N GLU A 397 -56.14 -85.63 -15.91
CA GLU A 397 -55.72 -84.64 -16.92
C GLU A 397 -56.20 -83.25 -16.57
N PHE A 398 -57.45 -83.07 -16.13
CA PHE A 398 -57.94 -81.84 -15.58
C PHE A 398 -57.09 -81.28 -14.39
N LYS A 399 -56.70 -82.15 -13.47
CA LYS A 399 -55.83 -81.78 -12.36
C LYS A 399 -54.43 -81.38 -12.79
N ALA A 400 -53.92 -82.06 -13.82
CA ALA A 400 -52.60 -81.75 -14.39
C ALA A 400 -52.62 -80.39 -15.10
N SER A 401 -53.59 -80.13 -15.98
CA SER A 401 -53.75 -78.83 -16.70
C SER A 401 -54.04 -77.70 -15.74
N LEU A 402 -54.87 -77.83 -14.71
CA LEU A 402 -55.06 -76.85 -13.66
C LEU A 402 -53.79 -76.62 -12.86
N GLY A 403 -52.98 -77.68 -12.60
CA GLY A 403 -51.68 -77.56 -11.96
C GLY A 403 -50.73 -76.74 -12.83
N GLN A 404 -50.71 -76.94 -14.11
CA GLN A 404 -49.93 -76.19 -15.07
C GLN A 404 -50.34 -74.70 -15.11
N ILE A 405 -51.65 -74.37 -15.24
CA ILE A 405 -52.14 -73.01 -15.23
C ILE A 405 -51.75 -72.29 -13.95
N ARG A 406 -51.88 -72.94 -12.75
CA ARG A 406 -51.47 -72.39 -11.50
C ARG A 406 -49.94 -72.09 -11.44
N THR A 407 -49.13 -73.04 -11.97
CA THR A 407 -47.68 -72.89 -12.03
C THR A 407 -47.27 -71.75 -12.92
N GLN A 408 -47.85 -71.61 -14.12
CA GLN A 408 -47.57 -70.52 -15.05
C GLN A 408 -48.05 -69.14 -14.50
N GLY A 409 -49.20 -69.08 -13.81
CA GLY A 409 -49.71 -67.91 -13.13
C GLY A 409 -48.73 -67.42 -12.01
N GLN A 410 -48.20 -68.36 -11.28
CA GLN A 410 -47.17 -68.04 -10.25
C GLN A 410 -45.93 -67.46 -10.90
N ARG A 411 -45.50 -68.05 -12.05
CA ARG A 411 -44.34 -67.56 -12.79
C ARG A 411 -44.57 -66.13 -13.33
N CYS A 412 -45.73 -65.81 -13.93
CA CYS A 412 -46.05 -64.42 -14.27
C CYS A 412 -46.02 -63.46 -13.10
N LYS A 413 -46.54 -63.86 -11.95
CA LYS A 413 -46.49 -63.06 -10.71
C LYS A 413 -45.08 -62.75 -10.28
N GLU A 414 -44.16 -63.71 -10.41
CA GLU A 414 -42.74 -63.49 -10.07
C GLU A 414 -42.04 -62.54 -11.04
N ILE A 415 -42.29 -62.68 -12.35
CA ILE A 415 -41.70 -61.83 -13.39
C ILE A 415 -42.19 -60.36 -13.15
N THR A 416 -43.48 -60.16 -12.97
CA THR A 416 -44.06 -58.83 -12.72
C THR A 416 -43.55 -58.20 -11.42
N ARG A 417 -43.36 -59.00 -10.34
CA ARG A 417 -42.79 -58.56 -9.09
C ARG A 417 -41.33 -58.11 -9.27
N LYS A 418 -40.51 -58.85 -10.01
CA LYS A 418 -39.12 -58.49 -10.32
C LYS A 418 -39.06 -57.16 -11.08
N LEU A 419 -39.92 -56.97 -12.08
CA LEU A 419 -40.00 -55.74 -12.83
C LEU A 419 -40.37 -54.52 -11.93
N LEU A 420 -41.40 -54.66 -11.12
CA LEU A 420 -41.82 -53.64 -10.17
C LEU A 420 -40.76 -53.28 -9.15
N THR A 421 -39.98 -54.25 -8.68
CA THR A 421 -38.85 -54.00 -7.76
C THR A 421 -37.76 -53.18 -8.44
N PHE A 422 -37.44 -53.46 -9.69
CA PHE A 422 -36.46 -52.72 -10.49
C PHE A 422 -36.94 -51.30 -10.85
N ALA A 423 -38.24 -51.13 -11.19
CA ALA A 423 -38.85 -49.85 -11.56
C ALA A 423 -39.15 -48.94 -10.37
N ARG A 424 -39.26 -49.47 -9.16
CA ARG A 424 -39.64 -48.73 -7.97
C ARG A 424 -38.52 -47.79 -7.59
N LYS A 425 -38.81 -46.50 -7.44
CA LYS A 425 -37.93 -45.45 -6.90
C LYS A 425 -37.57 -45.80 -5.43
N SER A 426 -36.55 -46.61 -5.23
CA SER A 426 -36.05 -46.85 -3.88
C SER A 426 -35.27 -45.60 -3.48
N GLU A 427 -35.73 -44.92 -2.44
CA GLU A 427 -34.83 -44.02 -1.70
C GLU A 427 -33.59 -44.85 -1.37
N SER A 428 -32.43 -44.45 -1.89
CA SER A 428 -31.18 -45.13 -1.64
C SER A 428 -30.78 -44.91 -0.20
N THR A 429 -31.36 -45.70 0.71
CA THR A 429 -30.95 -45.74 2.09
C THR A 429 -29.68 -46.57 2.17
N THR A 430 -28.65 -45.97 2.67
CA THR A 430 -27.37 -46.64 2.93
C THR A 430 -27.51 -47.53 4.18
N GLU A 431 -27.24 -48.80 4.04
CA GLU A 431 -27.28 -49.79 5.11
C GLU A 431 -26.02 -50.66 5.13
N VAL A 432 -25.80 -51.39 6.22
CA VAL A 432 -24.67 -52.33 6.30
C VAL A 432 -25.01 -53.57 5.48
N VAL A 433 -24.28 -53.76 4.40
CA VAL A 433 -24.51 -54.84 3.43
C VAL A 433 -23.37 -55.82 3.44
N GLN A 434 -23.72 -57.14 3.59
CA GLN A 434 -22.78 -58.21 3.42
C GLN A 434 -22.79 -58.69 1.94
N ILE A 435 -21.75 -58.39 1.21
CA ILE A 435 -21.67 -58.65 -0.25
C ILE A 435 -21.80 -60.12 -0.59
N ASN A 436 -21.19 -61.02 0.19
CA ASN A 436 -21.29 -62.47 -0.05
C ASN A 436 -22.73 -62.99 0.06
N ASP A 437 -23.52 -62.50 1.00
CA ASP A 437 -24.93 -62.90 1.11
C ASP A 437 -25.75 -62.35 -0.02
N MET A 438 -25.48 -61.13 -0.46
CA MET A 438 -26.13 -60.50 -1.60
C MET A 438 -25.83 -61.27 -2.90
N ILE A 439 -24.58 -61.69 -3.12
CA ILE A 439 -24.23 -62.49 -4.30
C ILE A 439 -25.00 -63.84 -4.29
N ARG A 440 -25.09 -64.48 -3.14
CA ARG A 440 -25.88 -65.73 -2.99
C ARG A 440 -27.37 -65.54 -3.25
N GLU A 441 -27.95 -64.38 -2.94
CA GLU A 441 -29.33 -64.05 -3.26
C GLU A 441 -29.56 -63.74 -4.76
N ILE A 442 -28.57 -63.17 -5.43
CA ILE A 442 -28.72 -62.67 -6.80
C ILE A 442 -28.37 -63.75 -7.84
N LEU A 443 -27.36 -64.56 -7.63
CA LEU A 443 -26.93 -65.54 -8.61
C LEU A 443 -28.02 -66.53 -9.05
N PRO A 444 -28.89 -67.05 -8.18
CA PRO A 444 -30.01 -67.88 -8.59
C PRO A 444 -30.97 -67.20 -9.60
N LEU A 445 -30.97 -65.87 -9.62
CA LEU A 445 -31.80 -65.11 -10.57
C LEU A 445 -31.17 -65.07 -11.97
N CYS A 446 -29.88 -65.30 -12.08
CA CYS A 446 -29.14 -65.34 -13.36
C CYS A 446 -29.01 -66.79 -13.91
N GLU A 447 -29.15 -67.82 -13.04
CA GLU A 447 -28.98 -69.24 -13.42
C GLU A 447 -29.86 -69.67 -14.62
N PRO A 448 -31.16 -69.30 -14.73
CA PRO A 448 -31.96 -69.72 -15.88
C PRO A 448 -31.38 -69.18 -17.20
N ARG A 449 -30.87 -67.95 -17.19
CA ARG A 449 -30.29 -67.32 -18.39
C ARG A 449 -28.92 -67.95 -18.70
N ALA A 450 -28.07 -68.17 -17.69
CA ALA A 450 -26.80 -68.83 -17.88
C ALA A 450 -26.97 -70.27 -18.44
N ARG A 451 -27.97 -71.00 -17.94
CA ARG A 451 -28.29 -72.36 -18.43
C ARG A 451 -28.78 -72.32 -19.89
N TYR A 452 -29.61 -71.32 -20.27
CA TYR A 452 -30.04 -71.15 -21.66
C TYR A 452 -28.85 -70.81 -22.58
N ALA A 453 -27.92 -69.97 -22.12
CA ALA A 453 -26.71 -69.56 -22.82
C ALA A 453 -25.59 -70.65 -22.75
N GLN A 454 -25.84 -71.80 -22.13
CA GLN A 454 -24.85 -72.89 -21.89
C GLN A 454 -23.61 -72.44 -21.13
N VAL A 455 -23.73 -71.39 -20.28
CA VAL A 455 -22.67 -70.86 -19.46
C VAL A 455 -22.70 -71.51 -18.07
N ASN A 456 -21.55 -71.99 -17.60
CA ASN A 456 -21.39 -72.51 -16.23
C ASN A 456 -21.00 -71.37 -15.28
N VAL A 457 -21.79 -71.22 -14.21
CA VAL A 457 -21.55 -70.16 -13.21
C VAL A 457 -20.87 -70.76 -11.97
N GLU A 458 -19.60 -70.41 -11.72
CA GLU A 458 -18.85 -70.85 -10.55
C GLU A 458 -18.63 -69.68 -9.59
N THR A 459 -18.85 -69.90 -8.29
CA THR A 459 -18.66 -68.86 -7.27
C THR A 459 -17.46 -69.16 -6.36
N ARG A 460 -16.58 -68.19 -6.22
CA ARG A 460 -15.46 -68.24 -5.28
C ARG A 460 -15.53 -66.99 -4.40
N LEU A 461 -16.13 -67.14 -3.20
CA LEU A 461 -16.39 -66.03 -2.27
C LEU A 461 -15.37 -66.10 -1.11
N ALA A 462 -14.71 -65.01 -0.84
CA ALA A 462 -13.80 -64.90 0.31
C ALA A 462 -14.59 -64.96 1.64
N PRO A 463 -14.26 -65.88 2.59
CA PRO A 463 -15.06 -66.10 3.78
C PRO A 463 -15.02 -64.89 4.75
N ASP A 464 -13.96 -64.06 4.75
CA ASP A 464 -13.71 -63.01 5.70
C ASP A 464 -13.98 -61.59 5.13
N LEU A 465 -14.91 -61.47 4.18
CA LEU A 465 -15.23 -60.18 3.59
C LEU A 465 -16.00 -59.31 4.60
N HIS A 466 -15.44 -58.15 4.91
CA HIS A 466 -16.09 -57.21 5.81
C HIS A 466 -17.37 -56.59 5.19
N PRO A 467 -18.43 -56.35 5.99
CA PRO A 467 -19.62 -55.68 5.50
C PRO A 467 -19.32 -54.24 5.10
N VAL A 468 -19.98 -53.75 4.05
CA VAL A 468 -19.81 -52.38 3.51
C VAL A 468 -21.06 -51.57 3.74
N LEU A 469 -20.89 -50.28 3.96
CA LEU A 469 -21.97 -49.32 4.06
C LEU A 469 -22.36 -48.89 2.64
N ALA A 470 -23.46 -49.42 2.11
CA ALA A 470 -23.87 -49.17 0.75
C ALA A 470 -25.38 -49.24 0.61
N SER A 471 -25.93 -48.72 -0.50
CA SER A 471 -27.32 -48.98 -0.88
C SER A 471 -27.44 -50.41 -1.39
N ARG A 472 -28.21 -51.25 -0.70
CA ARG A 472 -28.45 -52.62 -1.07
C ARG A 472 -28.96 -52.72 -2.50
N THR A 473 -29.90 -51.91 -2.88
CA THR A 473 -30.48 -51.89 -4.23
C THR A 473 -29.50 -51.49 -5.33
N GLU A 474 -28.60 -50.52 -5.07
CA GLU A 474 -27.57 -50.13 -6.02
C GLU A 474 -26.51 -51.21 -6.20
N VAL A 475 -26.07 -51.84 -5.14
CA VAL A 475 -25.12 -52.96 -5.21
C VAL A 475 -25.75 -54.20 -5.90
N GLN A 476 -27.01 -54.51 -5.60
CA GLN A 476 -27.74 -55.54 -6.34
C GLN A 476 -27.81 -55.29 -7.84
N GLN A 477 -28.08 -54.06 -8.24
CA GLN A 477 -28.12 -53.65 -9.65
C GLN A 477 -26.76 -53.82 -10.34
N VAL A 478 -25.69 -53.42 -9.67
CA VAL A 478 -24.31 -53.60 -10.18
C VAL A 478 -23.98 -55.06 -10.40
N ILE A 479 -24.26 -55.93 -9.41
CA ILE A 479 -24.00 -57.36 -9.50
C ILE A 479 -24.82 -58.00 -10.64
N LEU A 480 -26.11 -57.70 -10.73
CA LEU A 480 -27.00 -58.16 -11.81
C LEU A 480 -26.50 -57.75 -13.18
N ASN A 481 -26.12 -56.46 -13.35
CA ASN A 481 -25.63 -55.98 -14.62
C ASN A 481 -24.32 -56.64 -15.04
N LEU A 482 -23.40 -56.82 -14.11
CA LEU A 482 -22.12 -57.51 -14.38
C LEU A 482 -22.33 -58.98 -14.71
N ALA A 483 -23.20 -59.72 -13.96
CA ALA A 483 -23.51 -61.11 -14.21
C ALA A 483 -24.22 -61.28 -15.57
N ASN A 484 -25.18 -60.47 -15.87
CA ASN A 484 -25.88 -60.52 -17.18
C ASN A 484 -24.94 -60.22 -18.35
N ASN A 485 -24.09 -59.16 -18.23
CA ASN A 485 -23.11 -58.86 -19.27
C ASN A 485 -22.10 -60.01 -19.48
N ALA A 486 -21.72 -60.70 -18.42
CA ALA A 486 -20.80 -61.85 -18.48
C ALA A 486 -21.47 -63.10 -19.13
N ILE A 487 -22.80 -63.27 -18.98
CA ILE A 487 -23.54 -64.35 -19.60
C ILE A 487 -23.81 -64.05 -21.11
N ASP A 488 -23.94 -62.79 -21.47
CA ASP A 488 -24.21 -62.34 -22.84
C ASP A 488 -22.94 -62.23 -23.70
N ALA A 489 -21.75 -62.20 -23.11
CA ALA A 489 -20.47 -62.13 -23.79
C ALA A 489 -19.96 -63.51 -24.22
#